data_6d27d2934bdcdd0269ec074b45bda079
#
_entry.id   6d27d2934bdcdd0269ec074b45bda079
#
_cell.length_a   1.000
_cell.length_b   1.000
_cell.length_c   1.000
_cell.angle_alpha   90.00
_cell.angle_beta   90.00
_cell.angle_gamma   90.00
#
_symmetry.space_group_name_H-M   'P 1'
#
loop_
_entity.id
_entity.type
_entity.pdbx_description
1 polymer ?
#
loop_
_entity_poly.entity_id
_entity_poly.type
_entity_poly.pdbx_seq_one_letter_code
_entity_poly.pdbx_strand_id
1 'polypeptide(L)'
;MAIRNLLLAMTSLLCVSAKAQQTVIPLYNGPAPGSEKWTWNEAENDSNIYHAHTIYNISNPTITVYPADSTVWPTGTAVIVCPGGGFQSLSIMQEGYDVVKWLQHKGITAFLLKYRLKHTIGHDPYKQENEDRATNANEKERNTIVAMAIADARQAITYVRQHAGAYGVLPDHIGILGFSAGGTIAASCAYNFTPENKPDFAAPIYAYFPASMQQTPPDDAPPMFIAAASDDAYDLETHSSSLYETWIKSKHSAEIHIYAKGGHGFGMRDQGLPADSWKDRFSDWLNLEGYLKPTTDKKPKAMEQAENFANFQKYFENLLHTDWPWLSKYADANTKVPAPTPGEKRVVFMGNSITENWGNIDPDFFKNNDYICRGIGGQVSSQMLVRFREDVINLHPVAVVIEAGTNDIAENRGPISLENVFGNIVSMCELAKANGIKVIIGSVLPASDFNWHKGLEPAEKIKALNNMLKDYAEKNHIVYVDYWSAVVMDDKKGMKPELTMDGTVHPNLDGYKIMEPLVKKAIERVN
;
A
#
# COMPACT_ATOMS: atom_id res chain seq x y z
N MET A 1 13.21 -21.77 14.16
CA MET A 1 13.84 -21.18 12.95
C MET A 1 12.88 -20.29 12.14
N ALA A 2 11.65 -20.69 11.88
CA ALA A 2 10.68 -19.88 11.10
C ALA A 2 10.34 -18.52 11.73
N ILE A 3 10.18 -18.43 13.04
CA ILE A 3 9.83 -17.18 13.76
C ILE A 3 11.00 -16.17 13.77
N ARG A 4 12.25 -16.64 13.78
CA ARG A 4 13.45 -15.79 13.74
C ARG A 4 13.59 -15.06 12.38
N ASN A 5 13.18 -15.69 11.29
CA ASN A 5 13.21 -15.09 9.95
C ASN A 5 12.04 -14.12 9.74
N LEU A 6 10.96 -14.25 10.51
CA LEU A 6 9.77 -13.40 10.40
C LEU A 6 9.96 -12.05 11.11
N LEU A 7 10.65 -12.03 12.25
CA LEU A 7 10.98 -10.77 12.97
C LEU A 7 11.99 -9.91 12.19
N LEU A 8 12.97 -10.55 11.52
CA LEU A 8 13.87 -9.85 10.59
C LEU A 8 13.14 -9.31 9.34
N ALA A 9 12.05 -9.96 8.90
CA ALA A 9 11.21 -9.48 7.82
C ALA A 9 10.34 -8.25 8.22
N MET A 10 9.97 -8.10 9.49
CA MET A 10 9.22 -6.92 9.97
C MET A 10 10.07 -5.65 9.93
N THR A 11 11.38 -5.73 10.18
CA THR A 11 12.27 -4.55 10.08
C THR A 11 12.59 -4.16 8.65
N SER A 12 12.48 -5.08 7.68
CA SER A 12 12.74 -4.80 6.26
C SER A 12 11.51 -4.33 5.47
N LEU A 13 10.27 -4.56 5.99
CA LEU A 13 9.05 -4.12 5.31
C LEU A 13 8.67 -2.65 5.59
N LEU A 14 9.30 -2.00 6.56
CA LEU A 14 9.12 -0.56 6.85
C LEU A 14 10.02 0.34 6.00
N CYS A 15 10.86 -0.22 5.14
CA CYS A 15 11.68 0.55 4.22
C CYS A 15 11.07 0.58 2.82
N VAL A 16 10.69 1.81 2.45
CA VAL A 16 10.52 2.28 1.08
C VAL A 16 9.18 1.90 0.44
N SER A 17 8.13 2.59 0.85
CA SER A 17 7.28 3.20 -0.16
C SER A 17 8.07 4.33 -0.83
N ALA A 18 9.14 4.01 -1.54
CA ALA A 18 9.54 4.82 -2.67
C ALA A 18 8.29 4.80 -3.56
N LYS A 19 7.57 5.93 -3.69
CA LYS A 19 6.66 6.12 -4.81
C LYS A 19 7.49 5.76 -6.02
N ALA A 20 7.27 4.57 -6.60
CA ALA A 20 7.87 4.21 -7.87
C ALA A 20 7.49 5.35 -8.80
N GLN A 21 8.47 6.08 -9.27
CA GLN A 21 8.25 7.21 -10.16
C GLN A 21 7.52 6.63 -11.36
N GLN A 22 6.27 7.05 -11.57
CA GLN A 22 5.44 6.54 -12.66
C GLN A 22 6.17 6.83 -13.97
N THR A 23 6.41 5.80 -14.76
CA THR A 23 7.08 5.96 -16.05
C THR A 23 6.09 6.51 -17.06
N VAL A 24 6.25 7.77 -17.43
CA VAL A 24 5.49 8.43 -18.49
C VAL A 24 6.27 8.34 -19.79
N ILE A 25 5.64 7.84 -20.84
CA ILE A 25 6.24 7.53 -22.13
C ILE A 25 5.56 8.35 -23.21
N PRO A 26 6.28 9.25 -23.90
CA PRO A 26 5.74 9.92 -25.08
C PRO A 26 5.55 8.92 -26.22
N LEU A 27 4.42 9.00 -26.91
CA LEU A 27 4.10 8.08 -28.01
C LEU A 27 4.82 8.38 -29.32
N TYR A 28 5.35 9.59 -29.47
CA TYR A 28 6.07 10.03 -30.67
C TYR A 28 7.40 10.66 -30.30
N ASN A 29 8.38 10.49 -31.16
CA ASN A 29 9.68 11.16 -31.05
C ASN A 29 9.57 12.60 -31.58
N GLY A 30 9.09 13.54 -30.76
CA GLY A 30 8.78 14.91 -31.13
C GLY A 30 7.29 15.19 -31.24
N PRO A 31 6.85 16.28 -31.91
CA PRO A 31 5.43 16.59 -32.06
C PRO A 31 4.66 15.46 -32.76
N ALA A 32 3.47 15.15 -32.26
CA ALA A 32 2.64 14.11 -32.87
C ALA A 32 2.13 14.56 -34.26
N PRO A 33 2.03 13.64 -35.24
CA PRO A 33 1.59 13.96 -36.60
C PRO A 33 0.24 14.67 -36.63
N GLY A 34 0.20 15.86 -37.28
CA GLY A 34 -0.99 16.71 -37.40
C GLY A 34 -1.17 17.72 -36.26
N SER A 35 -0.33 17.68 -35.22
CA SER A 35 -0.33 18.67 -34.10
C SER A 35 1.00 19.43 -33.99
N GLU A 36 1.82 19.45 -35.03
CA GLU A 36 3.16 20.05 -35.03
C GLU A 36 3.14 21.57 -34.76
N LYS A 37 2.01 22.20 -35.04
CA LYS A 37 1.82 23.66 -34.84
C LYS A 37 1.07 23.99 -33.56
N TRP A 38 0.74 23.00 -32.73
CA TRP A 38 0.03 23.25 -31.50
C TRP A 38 0.96 23.83 -30.44
N THR A 39 0.58 24.94 -29.82
CA THR A 39 1.43 25.71 -28.91
C THR A 39 0.91 25.75 -27.47
N TRP A 40 -0.26 25.19 -27.22
CA TRP A 40 -0.83 25.14 -25.88
C TRP A 40 -0.25 23.98 -25.05
N ASN A 41 -0.28 24.17 -23.75
CA ASN A 41 0.18 23.17 -22.78
C ASN A 41 -1.00 22.43 -22.17
N GLU A 42 -0.75 21.18 -21.77
CA GLU A 42 -1.66 20.40 -20.93
C GLU A 42 -1.98 21.19 -19.66
N ALA A 43 -3.24 21.12 -19.22
CA ALA A 43 -3.72 21.78 -18.01
C ALA A 43 -4.73 20.90 -17.27
N GLU A 44 -4.96 21.22 -16.01
CA GLU A 44 -5.86 20.52 -15.11
C GLU A 44 -6.96 21.45 -14.61
N ASN A 45 -8.14 20.89 -14.32
CA ASN A 45 -9.29 21.61 -13.77
C ASN A 45 -10.04 20.76 -12.75
N ASP A 46 -10.20 21.30 -11.53
CA ASP A 46 -10.96 20.73 -10.42
C ASP A 46 -12.26 21.50 -10.14
N SER A 47 -12.48 22.62 -10.82
CA SER A 47 -13.57 23.58 -10.58
C SER A 47 -14.57 23.62 -11.72
N ASN A 48 -14.99 22.46 -12.23
CA ASN A 48 -15.98 22.32 -13.29
C ASN A 48 -17.36 21.94 -12.73
N ILE A 49 -18.38 21.93 -13.59
CA ILE A 49 -19.78 21.63 -13.22
C ILE A 49 -19.98 20.22 -12.62
N TYR A 50 -19.05 19.31 -12.83
CA TYR A 50 -19.09 17.94 -12.30
C TYR A 50 -18.25 17.76 -11.03
N HIS A 51 -17.54 18.80 -10.55
CA HIS A 51 -16.60 18.76 -9.44
C HIS A 51 -15.59 17.59 -9.56
N ALA A 52 -15.17 17.31 -10.80
CA ALA A 52 -14.29 16.19 -11.13
C ALA A 52 -12.92 16.71 -11.58
N HIS A 53 -11.86 16.06 -11.12
CA HIS A 53 -10.50 16.32 -11.62
C HIS A 53 -10.41 15.91 -13.09
N THR A 54 -10.05 16.85 -13.95
CA THR A 54 -9.95 16.65 -15.40
C THR A 54 -8.64 17.19 -15.94
N ILE A 55 -8.15 16.53 -16.98
CA ILE A 55 -6.98 16.96 -17.75
C ILE A 55 -7.47 17.40 -19.13
N TYR A 56 -6.97 18.50 -19.64
CA TYR A 56 -7.35 19.04 -20.95
C TYR A 56 -6.15 19.65 -21.68
N ASN A 57 -6.33 20.07 -22.93
CA ASN A 57 -5.28 20.67 -23.77
C ASN A 57 -4.08 19.74 -24.02
N ILE A 58 -4.33 18.44 -24.17
CA ILE A 58 -3.27 17.49 -24.49
C ILE A 58 -2.88 17.64 -25.96
N SER A 59 -1.64 18.10 -26.21
CA SER A 59 -1.04 18.23 -27.54
C SER A 59 -0.01 17.13 -27.84
N ASN A 60 0.62 16.60 -26.78
CA ASN A 60 1.64 15.54 -26.85
C ASN A 60 1.10 14.29 -26.16
N PRO A 61 0.63 13.28 -26.90
CA PRO A 61 0.05 12.09 -26.31
C PRO A 61 1.11 11.23 -25.61
N THR A 62 0.73 10.70 -24.45
CA THR A 62 1.60 9.87 -23.60
C THR A 62 0.86 8.65 -23.06
N ILE A 63 1.61 7.60 -22.73
CA ILE A 63 1.11 6.53 -21.87
C ILE A 63 1.87 6.51 -20.54
N THR A 64 1.14 6.28 -19.44
CA THR A 64 1.73 6.07 -18.13
C THR A 64 1.58 4.60 -17.74
N VAL A 65 2.68 3.97 -17.34
CA VAL A 65 2.72 2.54 -17.01
C VAL A 65 2.35 2.31 -15.56
N TYR A 66 1.44 1.36 -15.32
CA TYR A 66 1.03 0.85 -14.01
C TYR A 66 1.21 -0.67 -14.00
N PRO A 67 2.35 -1.19 -13.53
CA PRO A 67 2.60 -2.62 -13.48
C PRO A 67 1.55 -3.36 -12.65
N ALA A 68 1.29 -4.62 -12.96
CA ALA A 68 0.47 -5.50 -12.14
C ALA A 68 0.94 -5.49 -10.68
N ASP A 69 0.00 -5.60 -9.73
CA ASP A 69 0.32 -5.69 -8.31
C ASP A 69 1.15 -6.95 -8.04
N SER A 70 2.31 -6.78 -7.43
CA SER A 70 3.22 -7.88 -7.12
C SER A 70 2.68 -8.87 -6.06
N THR A 71 1.58 -8.52 -5.40
CA THR A 71 0.91 -9.36 -4.38
C THR A 71 -0.19 -10.25 -4.96
N VAL A 72 -0.40 -10.22 -6.27
CA VAL A 72 -1.32 -11.09 -7.00
C VAL A 72 -0.61 -11.86 -8.12
N TRP A 73 -1.27 -12.86 -8.67
CA TRP A 73 -0.71 -13.63 -9.78
C TRP A 73 -0.63 -12.78 -11.05
N PRO A 74 0.56 -12.68 -11.69
CA PRO A 74 0.69 -11.96 -12.95
C PRO A 74 0.01 -12.73 -14.08
N THR A 75 -0.81 -12.04 -14.87
CA THR A 75 -1.56 -12.63 -15.97
C THR A 75 -0.85 -12.51 -17.33
N GLY A 76 0.15 -11.65 -17.43
CA GLY A 76 0.76 -11.28 -18.71
C GLY A 76 -0.14 -10.42 -19.59
N THR A 77 -1.33 -10.06 -19.13
CA THR A 77 -2.26 -9.19 -19.86
C THR A 77 -1.92 -7.73 -19.65
N ALA A 78 -2.02 -6.96 -20.73
CA ALA A 78 -1.98 -5.50 -20.71
C ALA A 78 -3.31 -4.90 -21.12
N VAL A 79 -3.68 -3.76 -20.52
CA VAL A 79 -4.86 -2.98 -20.91
C VAL A 79 -4.46 -1.52 -21.11
N ILE A 80 -4.72 -0.99 -22.32
CA ILE A 80 -4.63 0.43 -22.59
C ILE A 80 -5.97 1.05 -22.18
N VAL A 81 -5.92 1.98 -21.22
CA VAL A 81 -7.09 2.66 -20.65
C VAL A 81 -7.23 4.02 -21.29
N CYS A 82 -8.38 4.25 -21.92
CA CYS A 82 -8.75 5.49 -22.61
C CYS A 82 -9.91 6.16 -21.87
N PRO A 83 -9.66 7.18 -21.00
CA PRO A 83 -10.73 7.90 -20.32
C PRO A 83 -11.66 8.62 -21.28
N GLY A 84 -12.91 8.90 -20.85
CA GLY A 84 -13.85 9.75 -21.57
C GLY A 84 -13.61 11.25 -21.33
N GLY A 85 -14.51 12.08 -21.84
CA GLY A 85 -14.47 13.54 -21.72
C GLY A 85 -14.69 14.28 -23.03
N GLY A 86 -15.46 13.67 -23.94
CA GLY A 86 -15.97 14.29 -25.18
C GLY A 86 -14.91 14.73 -26.18
N PHE A 87 -13.69 14.20 -26.12
CA PHE A 87 -12.50 14.65 -26.84
C PHE A 87 -12.07 16.10 -26.51
N GLN A 88 -12.63 16.69 -25.47
CA GLN A 88 -12.30 18.03 -24.98
C GLN A 88 -11.45 17.95 -23.70
N SER A 89 -11.67 16.92 -22.88
CA SER A 89 -10.95 16.64 -21.62
C SER A 89 -10.80 15.15 -21.39
N LEU A 90 -10.11 14.77 -20.28
CA LEU A 90 -10.08 13.41 -19.76
C LEU A 90 -10.68 13.37 -18.36
N SER A 91 -11.66 12.49 -18.13
CA SER A 91 -12.18 12.11 -16.81
C SER A 91 -11.17 11.19 -16.10
N ILE A 92 -10.05 11.79 -15.70
CA ILE A 92 -8.81 11.04 -15.39
C ILE A 92 -8.90 10.21 -14.09
N MET A 93 -9.77 10.59 -13.14
CA MET A 93 -9.89 9.85 -11.88
C MET A 93 -10.66 8.54 -12.08
N GLN A 94 -11.97 8.61 -12.24
CA GLN A 94 -12.86 7.44 -12.23
C GLN A 94 -12.86 6.62 -13.53
N GLU A 95 -12.35 7.16 -14.63
CA GLU A 95 -12.19 6.46 -15.91
C GLU A 95 -10.72 6.24 -16.28
N GLY A 96 -9.81 6.68 -15.41
CA GLY A 96 -8.37 6.53 -15.54
C GLY A 96 -7.73 5.87 -14.31
N TYR A 97 -7.36 6.65 -13.29
CA TYR A 97 -6.58 6.16 -12.14
C TYR A 97 -7.26 5.04 -11.35
N ASP A 98 -8.58 5.12 -11.12
CA ASP A 98 -9.30 4.08 -10.38
C ASP A 98 -9.38 2.78 -11.20
N VAL A 99 -9.50 2.90 -12.52
CA VAL A 99 -9.50 1.76 -13.45
C VAL A 99 -8.14 1.07 -13.46
N VAL A 100 -7.04 1.82 -13.60
CA VAL A 100 -5.69 1.22 -13.62
C VAL A 100 -5.37 0.54 -12.29
N LYS A 101 -5.78 1.13 -11.16
CA LYS A 101 -5.61 0.53 -9.85
C LYS A 101 -6.39 -0.79 -9.71
N TRP A 102 -7.62 -0.83 -10.21
CA TRP A 102 -8.42 -2.04 -10.23
C TRP A 102 -7.78 -3.13 -11.10
N LEU A 103 -7.27 -2.78 -12.30
CA LEU A 103 -6.57 -3.70 -13.19
C LEU A 103 -5.29 -4.26 -12.56
N GLN A 104 -4.50 -3.43 -11.88
CA GLN A 104 -3.31 -3.89 -11.16
C GLN A 104 -3.65 -4.99 -10.15
N HIS A 105 -4.73 -4.85 -9.38
CA HIS A 105 -5.20 -5.87 -8.44
C HIS A 105 -5.76 -7.14 -9.10
N LYS A 106 -6.02 -7.11 -10.41
CA LYS A 106 -6.36 -8.30 -11.22
C LYS A 106 -5.14 -8.97 -11.86
N GLY A 107 -3.92 -8.51 -11.56
CA GLY A 107 -2.68 -9.03 -12.13
C GLY A 107 -2.43 -8.54 -13.58
N ILE A 108 -3.07 -7.45 -13.98
CA ILE A 108 -2.98 -6.84 -15.31
C ILE A 108 -2.08 -5.61 -15.26
N THR A 109 -1.15 -5.49 -16.19
CA THR A 109 -0.38 -4.25 -16.39
C THR A 109 -1.24 -3.26 -17.16
N ALA A 110 -1.52 -2.10 -16.56
CA ALA A 110 -2.34 -1.06 -17.19
C ALA A 110 -1.47 0.06 -17.78
N PHE A 111 -1.92 0.61 -18.91
CA PHE A 111 -1.30 1.74 -19.59
C PHE A 111 -2.34 2.84 -19.75
N LEU A 112 -2.24 3.89 -18.94
CA LEU A 112 -3.17 5.02 -19.00
C LEU A 112 -2.78 5.95 -20.14
N LEU A 113 -3.66 6.08 -21.12
CA LEU A 113 -3.44 6.89 -22.31
C LEU A 113 -3.97 8.31 -22.11
N LYS A 114 -3.10 9.29 -22.28
CA LYS A 114 -3.45 10.68 -22.52
C LYS A 114 -3.39 10.93 -24.02
N TYR A 115 -4.51 10.84 -24.70
CA TYR A 115 -4.62 11.09 -26.14
C TYR A 115 -4.86 12.56 -26.45
N ARG A 116 -4.60 13.00 -27.69
CA ARG A 116 -4.80 14.40 -28.12
C ARG A 116 -6.23 14.83 -27.99
N LEU A 117 -6.42 16.07 -27.54
CA LEU A 117 -7.71 16.68 -27.27
C LEU A 117 -7.88 17.97 -28.07
N LYS A 118 -9.13 18.35 -28.27
CA LYS A 118 -9.49 19.67 -28.80
C LYS A 118 -9.00 20.76 -27.85
N HIS A 119 -8.55 21.89 -28.42
CA HIS A 119 -8.10 23.03 -27.63
C HIS A 119 -9.24 23.70 -26.85
N THR A 120 -9.06 23.85 -25.56
CA THR A 120 -9.92 24.64 -24.67
C THR A 120 -9.30 26.01 -24.49
N ILE A 121 -10.00 27.08 -24.90
CA ILE A 121 -9.52 28.46 -24.81
C ILE A 121 -9.63 28.99 -23.37
N GLY A 122 -10.60 28.52 -22.62
CA GLY A 122 -10.81 28.90 -21.23
C GLY A 122 -10.20 27.95 -20.21
N HIS A 123 -10.72 27.96 -19.00
CA HIS A 123 -10.29 27.08 -17.91
C HIS A 123 -11.28 25.95 -17.63
N ASP A 124 -12.46 25.95 -18.27
CA ASP A 124 -13.50 24.93 -18.08
C ASP A 124 -13.79 24.21 -19.40
N PRO A 125 -13.21 23.03 -19.62
CA PRO A 125 -13.39 22.26 -20.85
C PRO A 125 -14.83 21.77 -21.03
N TYR A 126 -15.56 21.48 -19.94
CA TYR A 126 -16.95 21.03 -20.04
C TYR A 126 -17.90 22.15 -20.46
N LYS A 127 -17.69 23.35 -19.93
CA LYS A 127 -18.46 24.51 -20.36
C LYS A 127 -18.28 24.76 -21.86
N GLN A 128 -17.06 24.77 -22.34
CA GLN A 128 -16.76 24.94 -23.76
C GLN A 128 -17.36 23.82 -24.62
N GLU A 129 -17.25 22.57 -24.20
CA GLU A 129 -17.85 21.43 -24.92
C GLU A 129 -19.36 21.58 -25.06
N ASN A 130 -20.05 21.96 -23.97
CA ASN A 130 -21.48 22.16 -24.00
C ASN A 130 -21.91 23.32 -24.95
N GLU A 131 -21.15 24.40 -24.95
CA GLU A 131 -21.38 25.55 -25.86
C GLU A 131 -21.16 25.15 -27.33
N ASP A 132 -20.09 24.40 -27.62
CA ASP A 132 -19.78 23.91 -28.96
C ASP A 132 -20.84 22.91 -29.48
N ARG A 133 -21.33 22.02 -28.61
CA ARG A 133 -22.42 21.08 -28.96
C ARG A 133 -23.74 21.83 -29.25
N ALA A 134 -24.12 22.82 -28.43
CA ALA A 134 -25.35 23.58 -28.60
C ALA A 134 -25.38 24.35 -29.91
N THR A 135 -24.24 24.74 -30.46
CA THR A 135 -24.12 25.53 -31.67
C THR A 135 -23.70 24.72 -32.90
N ASN A 136 -23.46 23.39 -32.77
CA ASN A 136 -22.80 22.53 -33.77
C ASN A 136 -21.49 23.14 -34.30
N ALA A 137 -20.86 23.97 -33.48
CA ALA A 137 -19.60 24.60 -33.84
C ALA A 137 -18.49 23.53 -33.97
N ASN A 138 -17.69 23.67 -35.00
CA ASN A 138 -16.42 22.92 -35.14
C ASN A 138 -16.55 21.40 -35.35
N GLU A 139 -17.60 20.86 -35.95
CA GLU A 139 -17.78 19.44 -36.27
C GLU A 139 -16.57 18.86 -37.05
N LYS A 140 -16.08 19.60 -38.04
CA LYS A 140 -14.91 19.19 -38.84
C LYS A 140 -13.65 19.09 -37.97
N GLU A 141 -13.45 20.01 -37.06
CA GLU A 141 -12.34 19.96 -36.10
C GLU A 141 -12.48 18.75 -35.19
N ARG A 142 -13.69 18.51 -34.64
CA ARG A 142 -13.98 17.34 -33.80
C ARG A 142 -13.62 16.04 -34.53
N ASN A 143 -14.04 15.86 -35.77
CA ASN A 143 -13.74 14.66 -36.55
C ASN A 143 -12.22 14.48 -36.77
N THR A 144 -11.48 15.57 -36.92
CA THR A 144 -10.03 15.55 -37.02
C THR A 144 -9.38 15.11 -35.71
N ILE A 145 -9.85 15.64 -34.57
CA ILE A 145 -9.36 15.26 -33.24
C ILE A 145 -9.67 13.78 -32.93
N VAL A 146 -10.87 13.30 -33.25
CA VAL A 146 -11.24 11.88 -33.11
C VAL A 146 -10.27 10.99 -33.87
N ALA A 147 -9.95 11.32 -35.12
CA ALA A 147 -8.99 10.56 -35.92
C ALA A 147 -7.58 10.56 -35.33
N MET A 148 -7.13 11.71 -34.77
CA MET A 148 -5.84 11.82 -34.08
C MET A 148 -5.80 11.00 -32.80
N ALA A 149 -6.85 11.04 -31.99
CA ALA A 149 -6.96 10.29 -30.74
C ALA A 149 -6.96 8.76 -30.99
N ILE A 150 -7.63 8.31 -32.06
CA ILE A 150 -7.59 6.90 -32.49
C ILE A 150 -6.16 6.51 -32.95
N ALA A 151 -5.47 7.38 -33.68
CA ALA A 151 -4.09 7.15 -34.09
C ALA A 151 -3.14 7.03 -32.88
N ASP A 152 -3.35 7.86 -31.85
CA ASP A 152 -2.59 7.81 -30.60
C ASP A 152 -2.79 6.48 -29.87
N ALA A 153 -4.02 5.97 -29.81
CA ALA A 153 -4.32 4.68 -29.21
C ALA A 153 -3.69 3.51 -29.97
N ARG A 154 -3.73 3.53 -31.31
CA ARG A 154 -3.03 2.54 -32.14
C ARG A 154 -1.53 2.59 -31.91
N GLN A 155 -0.95 3.77 -31.81
CA GLN A 155 0.46 3.94 -31.49
C GLN A 155 0.79 3.39 -30.10
N ALA A 156 -0.10 3.57 -29.13
CA ALA A 156 0.04 3.00 -27.79
C ALA A 156 0.03 1.46 -27.83
N ILE A 157 -0.88 0.84 -28.58
CA ILE A 157 -0.91 -0.62 -28.76
C ILE A 157 0.38 -1.11 -29.41
N THR A 158 0.85 -0.45 -30.49
CA THR A 158 2.12 -0.76 -31.15
C THR A 158 3.28 -0.70 -30.17
N TYR A 159 3.38 0.38 -29.41
CA TYR A 159 4.44 0.56 -28.41
C TYR A 159 4.44 -0.55 -27.37
N VAL A 160 3.28 -0.84 -26.76
CA VAL A 160 3.16 -1.88 -25.72
C VAL A 160 3.53 -3.24 -26.28
N ARG A 161 3.10 -3.60 -27.50
CA ARG A 161 3.43 -4.87 -28.15
C ARG A 161 4.92 -5.00 -28.44
N GLN A 162 5.56 -3.95 -28.92
CA GLN A 162 7.01 -3.94 -29.19
C GLN A 162 7.85 -4.05 -27.91
N HIS A 163 7.34 -3.59 -26.77
CA HIS A 163 8.03 -3.59 -25.49
C HIS A 163 7.45 -4.58 -24.48
N ALA A 164 6.58 -5.50 -24.91
CA ALA A 164 5.81 -6.40 -24.06
C ALA A 164 6.68 -7.12 -23.00
N GLY A 165 7.83 -7.67 -23.43
CA GLY A 165 8.74 -8.36 -22.52
C GLY A 165 9.32 -7.48 -21.40
N ALA A 166 9.52 -6.19 -21.64
CA ALA A 166 10.02 -5.25 -20.63
C ALA A 166 8.99 -5.00 -19.50
N TYR A 167 7.71 -5.23 -19.79
CA TYR A 167 6.60 -5.01 -18.84
C TYR A 167 6.01 -6.32 -18.32
N GLY A 168 6.60 -7.48 -18.63
CA GLY A 168 6.06 -8.78 -18.26
C GLY A 168 4.72 -9.11 -18.95
N VAL A 169 4.49 -8.56 -20.13
CA VAL A 169 3.27 -8.69 -20.93
C VAL A 169 3.49 -9.72 -22.03
N LEU A 170 2.47 -10.52 -22.34
CA LEU A 170 2.42 -11.38 -23.51
C LEU A 170 1.99 -10.54 -24.73
N PRO A 171 2.68 -10.62 -25.85
CA PRO A 171 2.42 -9.74 -27.00
C PRO A 171 1.06 -9.97 -27.69
N ASP A 172 0.40 -11.08 -27.37
CA ASP A 172 -0.94 -11.49 -27.83
C ASP A 172 -2.03 -11.34 -26.74
N HIS A 173 -1.75 -10.57 -25.67
CA HIS A 173 -2.65 -10.31 -24.55
C HIS A 173 -2.77 -8.80 -24.26
N ILE A 174 -2.92 -7.97 -25.30
CA ILE A 174 -2.98 -6.51 -25.20
C ILE A 174 -4.36 -6.01 -25.59
N GLY A 175 -5.16 -5.64 -24.60
CA GLY A 175 -6.50 -5.10 -24.79
C GLY A 175 -6.57 -3.58 -24.74
N ILE A 176 -7.71 -3.05 -25.17
CA ILE A 176 -8.05 -1.64 -25.06
C ILE A 176 -9.40 -1.47 -24.37
N LEU A 177 -9.44 -0.68 -23.32
CA LEU A 177 -10.64 -0.33 -22.54
C LEU A 177 -10.85 1.17 -22.64
N GLY A 178 -12.06 1.60 -22.98
CA GLY A 178 -12.34 3.03 -23.07
C GLY A 178 -13.77 3.38 -22.68
N PHE A 179 -13.93 4.61 -22.19
CA PHE A 179 -15.17 5.14 -21.67
C PHE A 179 -15.68 6.32 -22.51
N SER A 180 -16.96 6.37 -22.87
CA SER A 180 -17.54 7.48 -23.65
C SER A 180 -16.71 7.78 -24.90
N ALA A 181 -16.07 8.94 -25.01
CA ALA A 181 -15.12 9.27 -26.08
C ALA A 181 -13.96 8.26 -26.19
N GLY A 182 -13.42 7.79 -25.04
CA GLY A 182 -12.44 6.70 -24.98
C GLY A 182 -13.02 5.37 -25.47
N GLY A 183 -14.32 5.13 -25.25
CA GLY A 183 -15.06 4.00 -25.81
C GLY A 183 -15.15 4.05 -27.33
N THR A 184 -15.32 5.24 -27.91
CA THR A 184 -15.23 5.48 -29.36
C THR A 184 -13.84 5.05 -29.89
N ILE A 185 -12.78 5.40 -29.17
CA ILE A 185 -11.41 5.02 -29.51
C ILE A 185 -11.26 3.49 -29.48
N ALA A 186 -11.70 2.85 -28.38
CA ALA A 186 -11.59 1.40 -28.21
C ALA A 186 -12.33 0.63 -29.31
N ALA A 187 -13.59 1.02 -29.62
CA ALA A 187 -14.36 0.43 -30.71
C ALA A 187 -13.68 0.65 -32.06
N SER A 188 -13.18 1.88 -32.34
CA SER A 188 -12.50 2.19 -33.61
C SER A 188 -11.21 1.39 -33.81
N CYS A 189 -10.47 1.11 -32.74
CA CYS A 189 -9.28 0.25 -32.81
C CYS A 189 -9.64 -1.21 -33.12
N ALA A 190 -10.81 -1.69 -32.73
CA ALA A 190 -11.30 -3.03 -33.03
C ALA A 190 -11.80 -3.21 -34.48
N TYR A 191 -12.21 -2.11 -35.12
CA TYR A 191 -12.66 -2.12 -36.51
C TYR A 191 -11.54 -1.95 -37.55
N ASN A 192 -10.52 -1.20 -37.22
CA ASN A 192 -9.50 -0.81 -38.16
C ASN A 192 -8.11 -0.85 -37.52
N PHE A 193 -7.32 -1.82 -37.91
CA PHE A 193 -6.02 -2.10 -37.34
C PHE A 193 -5.06 -2.70 -38.41
N THR A 194 -3.78 -2.70 -38.07
CA THR A 194 -2.75 -3.53 -38.72
C THR A 194 -2.32 -4.62 -37.73
N PRO A 195 -1.58 -5.66 -38.12
CA PRO A 195 -1.10 -6.67 -37.19
C PRO A 195 -0.35 -6.10 -35.99
N GLU A 196 0.38 -4.98 -36.16
CA GLU A 196 1.19 -4.36 -35.12
C GLU A 196 0.35 -3.62 -34.06
N ASN A 197 -0.82 -3.07 -34.44
CA ASN A 197 -1.68 -2.27 -33.58
C ASN A 197 -3.07 -2.86 -33.35
N LYS A 198 -3.28 -4.13 -33.72
CA LYS A 198 -4.51 -4.86 -33.42
C LYS A 198 -4.64 -5.07 -31.91
N PRO A 199 -5.72 -4.65 -31.26
CA PRO A 199 -5.98 -5.07 -29.90
C PRO A 199 -6.37 -6.55 -29.88
N ASP A 200 -5.95 -7.29 -28.85
CA ASP A 200 -6.34 -8.69 -28.69
C ASP A 200 -7.75 -8.82 -28.11
N PHE A 201 -8.25 -7.76 -27.47
CA PHE A 201 -9.65 -7.54 -27.12
C PHE A 201 -9.98 -6.06 -26.99
N ALA A 202 -11.27 -5.70 -27.06
CA ALA A 202 -11.74 -4.34 -26.89
C ALA A 202 -12.90 -4.26 -25.90
N ALA A 203 -12.93 -3.21 -25.08
CA ALA A 203 -13.99 -2.98 -24.10
C ALA A 203 -14.50 -1.52 -24.17
N PRO A 204 -15.39 -1.20 -25.13
CA PRO A 204 -16.06 0.10 -25.18
C PRO A 204 -17.19 0.18 -24.16
N ILE A 205 -17.07 1.08 -23.19
CA ILE A 205 -18.04 1.32 -22.13
C ILE A 205 -18.80 2.62 -22.44
N TYR A 206 -20.13 2.56 -22.51
CA TYR A 206 -21.03 3.65 -22.93
C TYR A 206 -20.45 4.51 -24.06
N ALA A 207 -19.99 3.83 -25.11
CA ALA A 207 -19.28 4.47 -26.21
C ALA A 207 -20.22 5.25 -27.15
N TYR A 208 -19.80 6.46 -27.57
CA TYR A 208 -20.42 7.12 -28.72
C TYR A 208 -19.92 6.46 -29.99
N PHE A 209 -20.71 5.56 -30.56
CA PHE A 209 -20.34 4.82 -31.78
C PHE A 209 -21.57 4.61 -32.68
N PRO A 210 -22.07 5.69 -33.34
CA PRO A 210 -23.28 5.63 -34.15
C PRO A 210 -23.10 4.72 -35.36
N ALA A 211 -24.22 4.27 -35.95
CA ALA A 211 -24.22 3.38 -37.12
C ALA A 211 -23.39 3.90 -38.31
N SER A 212 -23.26 5.22 -38.46
CA SER A 212 -22.43 5.85 -39.50
C SER A 212 -20.92 5.62 -39.31
N MET A 213 -20.48 5.28 -38.10
CA MET A 213 -19.09 4.90 -37.78
C MET A 213 -18.88 3.38 -37.85
N GLN A 214 -19.96 2.60 -37.87
CA GLN A 214 -19.89 1.13 -37.93
C GLN A 214 -19.69 0.68 -39.37
N GLN A 215 -18.74 -0.20 -39.55
CA GLN A 215 -18.42 -0.88 -40.79
C GLN A 215 -18.63 -2.39 -40.62
N THR A 216 -18.46 -3.19 -41.64
CA THR A 216 -18.33 -4.64 -41.47
C THR A 216 -17.04 -4.93 -40.73
N PRO A 217 -17.09 -5.60 -39.55
CA PRO A 217 -15.88 -5.98 -38.84
C PRO A 217 -14.97 -6.82 -39.72
N PRO A 218 -13.64 -6.66 -39.61
CA PRO A 218 -12.67 -7.55 -40.29
C PRO A 218 -12.86 -8.99 -39.83
N ASP A 219 -12.49 -9.95 -40.71
CA ASP A 219 -12.64 -11.39 -40.41
C ASP A 219 -11.89 -11.83 -39.12
N ASP A 220 -10.85 -11.11 -38.76
CA ASP A 220 -10.02 -11.35 -37.59
C ASP A 220 -10.25 -10.29 -36.48
N ALA A 221 -11.42 -9.64 -36.45
CA ALA A 221 -11.77 -8.68 -35.40
C ALA A 221 -11.69 -9.31 -34.00
N PRO A 222 -11.20 -8.55 -33.00
CA PRO A 222 -11.00 -9.07 -31.63
C PRO A 222 -12.34 -9.31 -30.91
N PRO A 223 -12.39 -10.16 -29.89
CA PRO A 223 -13.54 -10.25 -28.98
C PRO A 223 -13.82 -8.92 -28.28
N MET A 224 -15.10 -8.68 -27.95
CA MET A 224 -15.53 -7.38 -27.43
C MET A 224 -16.42 -7.51 -26.19
N PHE A 225 -16.12 -6.70 -25.17
CA PHE A 225 -16.98 -6.52 -23.97
C PHE A 225 -17.61 -5.14 -24.00
N ILE A 226 -18.93 -5.03 -23.85
CA ILE A 226 -19.69 -3.79 -23.95
C ILE A 226 -20.52 -3.58 -22.68
N ALA A 227 -20.54 -2.35 -22.15
CA ALA A 227 -21.44 -2.00 -21.05
C ALA A 227 -22.03 -0.60 -21.24
N ALA A 228 -23.32 -0.43 -20.89
CA ALA A 228 -24.04 0.83 -20.98
C ALA A 228 -25.17 0.87 -19.94
N ALA A 229 -25.82 2.04 -19.77
CA ALA A 229 -27.02 2.20 -18.95
C ALA A 229 -28.18 2.74 -19.80
N SER A 230 -29.41 2.21 -19.57
CA SER A 230 -30.61 2.61 -20.32
C SER A 230 -31.11 4.02 -19.97
N ASP A 231 -30.60 4.61 -18.90
CA ASP A 231 -30.89 6.00 -18.51
C ASP A 231 -29.73 6.95 -18.82
N ASP A 232 -28.89 6.58 -19.79
CA ASP A 232 -27.83 7.46 -20.30
C ASP A 232 -28.45 8.70 -20.99
N ALA A 233 -28.07 9.88 -20.55
CA ALA A 233 -28.60 11.15 -21.07
C ALA A 233 -28.24 11.42 -22.54
N TYR A 234 -27.34 10.60 -23.13
CA TYR A 234 -26.92 10.71 -24.53
C TYR A 234 -27.41 9.53 -25.40
N ASP A 235 -28.31 8.68 -24.88
CA ASP A 235 -28.88 7.50 -25.56
C ASP A 235 -27.78 6.52 -26.11
N LEU A 236 -26.64 6.41 -25.41
CA LEU A 236 -25.49 5.62 -25.89
C LEU A 236 -25.69 4.10 -25.74
N GLU A 237 -26.70 3.65 -25.01
CA GLU A 237 -27.10 2.24 -24.98
C GLU A 237 -27.58 1.76 -26.34
N THR A 238 -28.16 2.64 -27.19
CA THR A 238 -28.56 2.32 -28.57
C THR A 238 -27.34 2.06 -29.45
N HIS A 239 -26.28 2.86 -29.29
CA HIS A 239 -24.99 2.65 -29.96
C HIS A 239 -24.34 1.34 -29.50
N SER A 240 -24.37 1.07 -28.20
CA SER A 240 -23.82 -0.15 -27.60
C SER A 240 -24.54 -1.40 -28.10
N SER A 241 -25.88 -1.37 -28.18
CA SER A 241 -26.71 -2.46 -28.71
C SER A 241 -26.43 -2.73 -30.19
N SER A 242 -26.36 -1.66 -31.00
CA SER A 242 -26.05 -1.76 -32.44
C SER A 242 -24.65 -2.30 -32.68
N LEU A 243 -23.67 -1.90 -31.90
CA LEU A 243 -22.30 -2.40 -31.95
C LEU A 243 -22.24 -3.90 -31.64
N TYR A 244 -22.91 -4.34 -30.57
CA TYR A 244 -23.04 -5.75 -30.22
C TYR A 244 -23.68 -6.56 -31.34
N GLU A 245 -24.83 -6.11 -31.87
CA GLU A 245 -25.51 -6.80 -32.96
C GLU A 245 -24.60 -6.95 -34.21
N THR A 246 -23.85 -5.92 -34.55
CA THR A 246 -22.95 -5.93 -35.68
C THR A 246 -21.83 -6.98 -35.50
N TRP A 247 -21.30 -7.06 -34.24
CA TRP A 247 -20.25 -8.00 -33.90
C TRP A 247 -20.70 -9.46 -34.04
N ILE A 248 -21.83 -9.81 -33.40
CA ILE A 248 -22.32 -11.19 -33.43
C ILE A 248 -22.87 -11.59 -34.81
N LYS A 249 -23.47 -10.66 -35.60
CA LYS A 249 -23.87 -10.93 -36.99
C LYS A 249 -22.67 -11.26 -37.86
N SER A 250 -21.50 -10.69 -37.56
CA SER A 250 -20.21 -10.99 -38.20
C SER A 250 -19.49 -12.22 -37.60
N LYS A 251 -20.14 -12.95 -36.67
CA LYS A 251 -19.65 -14.16 -36.00
C LYS A 251 -18.42 -13.96 -35.11
N HIS A 252 -18.23 -12.75 -34.59
CA HIS A 252 -17.21 -12.47 -33.58
C HIS A 252 -17.76 -12.61 -32.17
N SER A 253 -16.89 -12.99 -31.21
CA SER A 253 -17.24 -13.04 -29.78
C SER A 253 -17.56 -11.65 -29.27
N ALA A 254 -18.71 -11.50 -28.60
CA ALA A 254 -19.06 -10.29 -27.88
C ALA A 254 -19.95 -10.59 -26.68
N GLU A 255 -19.76 -9.82 -25.61
CA GLU A 255 -20.63 -9.80 -24.43
C GLU A 255 -21.13 -8.37 -24.19
N ILE A 256 -22.41 -8.20 -23.83
CA ILE A 256 -23.01 -6.90 -23.56
C ILE A 256 -23.80 -6.90 -22.25
N HIS A 257 -23.64 -5.83 -21.46
CA HIS A 257 -24.42 -5.56 -20.26
C HIS A 257 -25.07 -4.17 -20.38
N ILE A 258 -26.41 -4.12 -20.35
CA ILE A 258 -27.17 -2.87 -20.32
C ILE A 258 -27.92 -2.81 -19.00
N TYR A 259 -27.51 -1.88 -18.15
CA TYR A 259 -28.10 -1.67 -16.83
C TYR A 259 -29.28 -0.71 -16.92
N ALA A 260 -30.35 -1.00 -16.17
CA ALA A 260 -31.54 -0.15 -16.18
C ALA A 260 -31.26 1.28 -15.66
N LYS A 261 -30.28 1.39 -14.73
CA LYS A 261 -29.85 2.64 -14.10
C LYS A 261 -28.32 2.66 -13.98
N GLY A 262 -27.76 3.86 -14.09
CA GLY A 262 -26.33 4.15 -14.02
C GLY A 262 -26.01 5.54 -14.54
N GLY A 263 -26.83 6.04 -15.48
CA GLY A 263 -26.59 7.29 -16.17
C GLY A 263 -25.36 7.25 -17.08
N HIS A 264 -24.98 8.40 -17.66
CA HIS A 264 -23.74 8.53 -18.39
C HIS A 264 -22.53 8.68 -17.45
N GLY A 265 -21.40 8.04 -17.79
CA GLY A 265 -20.16 8.21 -17.04
C GLY A 265 -20.17 7.51 -15.67
N PHE A 266 -20.83 6.36 -15.54
CA PHE A 266 -20.79 5.60 -14.28
C PHE A 266 -19.37 5.14 -13.90
N GLY A 267 -18.49 4.81 -14.86
CA GLY A 267 -17.09 4.51 -14.63
C GLY A 267 -16.82 3.64 -13.39
N MET A 268 -15.91 4.08 -12.53
CA MET A 268 -15.61 3.41 -11.25
C MET A 268 -16.35 4.02 -10.06
N ARG A 269 -17.41 4.80 -10.29
CA ARG A 269 -18.24 5.37 -9.21
C ARG A 269 -18.94 4.25 -8.44
N ASP A 270 -19.04 4.43 -7.13
CA ASP A 270 -19.90 3.63 -6.26
C ASP A 270 -21.23 4.40 -6.08
N GLN A 271 -22.26 3.99 -6.81
CA GLN A 271 -23.59 4.60 -6.80
C GLN A 271 -24.62 3.79 -6.00
N GLY A 272 -24.22 2.58 -5.52
CA GLY A 272 -25.12 1.60 -4.93
C GLY A 272 -26.07 0.99 -5.96
N LEU A 273 -25.72 1.00 -7.24
CA LEU A 273 -26.54 0.51 -8.35
C LEU A 273 -25.94 -0.76 -8.98
N PRO A 274 -26.75 -1.60 -9.64
CA PRO A 274 -26.24 -2.77 -10.37
C PRO A 274 -25.15 -2.41 -11.40
N ALA A 275 -25.15 -1.19 -11.95
CA ALA A 275 -24.12 -0.73 -12.87
C ALA A 275 -22.70 -0.74 -12.26
N ASP A 276 -22.57 -0.59 -10.94
CA ASP A 276 -21.27 -0.61 -10.25
C ASP A 276 -20.55 -1.97 -10.40
N SER A 277 -21.30 -3.04 -10.73
CA SER A 277 -20.79 -4.38 -10.95
C SER A 277 -20.23 -4.63 -12.36
N TRP A 278 -20.25 -3.65 -13.26
CA TRP A 278 -19.75 -3.84 -14.64
C TRP A 278 -18.31 -4.34 -14.69
N LYS A 279 -17.48 -3.86 -13.78
CA LYS A 279 -16.07 -4.27 -13.66
C LYS A 279 -15.91 -5.74 -13.26
N ASP A 280 -16.86 -6.29 -12.47
CA ASP A 280 -16.85 -7.71 -12.10
C ASP A 280 -17.26 -8.56 -13.30
N ARG A 281 -18.26 -8.13 -14.07
CA ARG A 281 -18.66 -8.80 -15.34
C ARG A 281 -17.51 -8.75 -16.35
N PHE A 282 -16.80 -7.63 -16.44
CA PHE A 282 -15.61 -7.54 -17.29
C PHE A 282 -14.49 -8.48 -16.82
N SER A 283 -14.28 -8.60 -15.50
CA SER A 283 -13.34 -9.57 -14.94
C SER A 283 -13.73 -11.02 -15.27
N ASP A 284 -15.03 -11.38 -15.13
CA ASP A 284 -15.53 -12.71 -15.46
C ASP A 284 -15.33 -13.03 -16.93
N TRP A 285 -15.61 -12.05 -17.81
CA TRP A 285 -15.40 -12.18 -19.24
C TRP A 285 -13.91 -12.32 -19.60
N LEU A 286 -13.02 -11.50 -19.03
CA LEU A 286 -11.56 -11.65 -19.22
C LEU A 286 -11.06 -13.04 -18.79
N ASN A 287 -11.63 -13.59 -17.70
CA ASN A 287 -11.28 -14.93 -17.26
C ASN A 287 -11.79 -16.00 -18.24
N LEU A 288 -13.00 -15.86 -18.78
CA LEU A 288 -13.59 -16.75 -19.78
C LEU A 288 -12.74 -16.78 -21.05
N GLU A 289 -12.33 -15.61 -21.54
CA GLU A 289 -11.49 -15.47 -22.75
C GLU A 289 -10.01 -15.85 -22.49
N GLY A 290 -9.64 -16.15 -21.24
CA GLY A 290 -8.29 -16.64 -20.88
C GLY A 290 -7.27 -15.56 -20.52
N TYR A 291 -7.64 -14.29 -20.50
CA TYR A 291 -6.75 -13.17 -20.21
C TYR A 291 -6.36 -13.02 -18.73
N LEU A 292 -7.00 -13.76 -17.82
CA LEU A 292 -6.64 -13.77 -16.39
C LEU A 292 -5.87 -15.02 -15.95
N LYS A 293 -5.46 -15.88 -16.89
CA LYS A 293 -4.65 -17.05 -16.53
C LYS A 293 -3.26 -16.62 -16.05
N PRO A 294 -2.79 -17.15 -14.90
CA PRO A 294 -1.43 -16.87 -14.45
C PRO A 294 -0.38 -17.31 -15.49
N THR A 295 0.64 -16.48 -15.69
CA THR A 295 1.78 -16.80 -16.56
C THR A 295 2.83 -17.69 -15.89
N THR A 296 2.67 -18.02 -14.63
CA THR A 296 3.61 -18.83 -13.84
C THR A 296 2.87 -19.63 -12.78
N ASP A 297 3.33 -20.86 -12.54
CA ASP A 297 2.87 -21.71 -11.42
C ASP A 297 3.62 -21.41 -10.11
N LYS A 298 4.68 -20.60 -10.19
CA LYS A 298 5.48 -20.23 -9.02
C LYS A 298 4.89 -18.98 -8.36
N LYS A 299 4.45 -19.13 -7.11
CA LYS A 299 3.90 -18.05 -6.30
C LYS A 299 4.88 -16.87 -6.20
N PRO A 300 4.44 -15.63 -6.49
CA PRO A 300 5.27 -14.44 -6.33
C PRO A 300 5.73 -14.26 -4.87
N LYS A 301 7.00 -13.90 -4.68
CA LYS A 301 7.56 -13.70 -3.32
C LYS A 301 6.79 -12.65 -2.50
N ALA A 302 6.36 -11.57 -3.14
CA ALA A 302 5.58 -10.52 -2.47
C ALA A 302 4.21 -11.03 -2.01
N MET A 303 3.55 -11.90 -2.80
CA MET A 303 2.31 -12.56 -2.42
C MET A 303 2.51 -13.48 -1.20
N GLU A 304 3.58 -14.29 -1.20
CA GLU A 304 3.94 -15.14 -0.07
C GLU A 304 4.22 -14.31 1.20
N GLN A 305 4.93 -13.20 1.07
CA GLN A 305 5.20 -12.27 2.17
C GLN A 305 3.92 -11.63 2.71
N ALA A 306 3.01 -11.18 1.82
CA ALA A 306 1.73 -10.60 2.23
C ALA A 306 0.86 -11.61 2.98
N GLU A 307 0.77 -12.85 2.51
CA GLU A 307 0.03 -13.92 3.22
C GLU A 307 0.66 -14.27 4.56
N ASN A 308 1.99 -14.38 4.63
CA ASN A 308 2.69 -14.63 5.89
C ASN A 308 2.43 -13.51 6.89
N PHE A 309 2.40 -12.25 6.44
CA PHE A 309 2.06 -11.11 7.28
C PHE A 309 0.60 -11.15 7.75
N ALA A 310 -0.35 -11.43 6.87
CA ALA A 310 -1.76 -11.57 7.23
C ALA A 310 -2.00 -12.72 8.23
N ASN A 311 -1.34 -13.86 8.02
CA ASN A 311 -1.39 -15.00 8.95
C ASN A 311 -0.79 -14.65 10.32
N PHE A 312 0.29 -13.87 10.33
CA PHE A 312 0.89 -13.37 11.57
C PHE A 312 -0.05 -12.42 12.31
N GLN A 313 -0.67 -11.48 11.60
CA GLN A 313 -1.66 -10.57 12.21
C GLN A 313 -2.83 -11.34 12.82
N LYS A 314 -3.38 -12.31 12.10
CA LYS A 314 -4.46 -13.16 12.60
C LYS A 314 -4.04 -14.00 13.82
N TYR A 315 -2.83 -14.57 13.80
CA TYR A 315 -2.27 -15.28 14.94
C TYR A 315 -2.12 -14.36 16.16
N PHE A 316 -1.58 -13.16 15.95
CA PHE A 316 -1.38 -12.17 17.02
C PHE A 316 -2.70 -11.67 17.60
N GLU A 317 -3.70 -11.42 16.74
CA GLU A 317 -5.05 -11.06 17.19
C GLU A 317 -5.67 -12.16 18.05
N ASN A 318 -5.59 -13.42 17.61
CA ASN A 318 -6.07 -14.55 18.40
C ASN A 318 -5.35 -14.67 19.75
N LEU A 319 -4.06 -14.40 19.78
CA LEU A 319 -3.25 -14.44 21.00
C LEU A 319 -3.76 -13.43 22.05
N LEU A 320 -4.21 -12.25 21.63
CA LEU A 320 -4.77 -11.24 22.54
C LEU A 320 -6.03 -11.72 23.27
N HIS A 321 -6.77 -12.67 22.69
CA HIS A 321 -7.97 -13.25 23.28
C HIS A 321 -7.71 -14.52 24.10
N THR A 322 -6.64 -15.28 23.77
CA THR A 322 -6.37 -16.60 24.35
C THR A 322 -5.22 -16.59 25.37
N ASP A 323 -4.20 -15.78 25.13
CA ASP A 323 -3.00 -15.62 26.00
C ASP A 323 -2.51 -14.16 25.93
N TRP A 324 -3.33 -13.24 26.42
CA TRP A 324 -3.10 -11.80 26.35
C TRP A 324 -1.70 -11.34 26.81
N PRO A 325 -1.11 -11.89 27.92
CA PRO A 325 0.25 -11.53 28.35
C PRO A 325 1.33 -12.33 27.62
N TRP A 326 0.94 -13.25 26.71
CA TRP A 326 1.83 -14.16 25.99
C TRP A 326 2.72 -15.01 26.91
N LEU A 327 2.09 -15.66 27.89
CA LEU A 327 2.78 -16.57 28.85
C LEU A 327 3.46 -17.74 28.11
N SER A 328 2.87 -18.21 27.02
CA SER A 328 3.40 -19.30 26.21
C SER A 328 4.74 -18.96 25.52
N LYS A 329 5.09 -17.66 25.37
CA LYS A 329 6.30 -17.23 24.65
C LYS A 329 7.58 -17.82 25.20
N TYR A 330 7.72 -17.83 26.51
CA TYR A 330 8.92 -18.31 27.21
C TYR A 330 8.68 -19.59 28.02
N ALA A 331 7.47 -20.18 27.99
CA ALA A 331 7.12 -21.35 28.79
C ALA A 331 8.16 -22.48 28.67
N ASP A 332 8.44 -22.96 27.44
CA ASP A 332 9.44 -23.99 27.17
C ASP A 332 10.87 -23.56 27.56
N ALA A 333 11.22 -22.30 27.36
CA ALA A 333 12.55 -21.80 27.70
C ALA A 333 12.72 -21.73 29.22
N ASN A 334 11.67 -21.37 29.96
CA ASN A 334 11.67 -21.27 31.41
C ASN A 334 11.86 -22.66 32.06
N THR A 335 11.25 -23.73 31.51
CA THR A 335 11.43 -25.10 32.02
C THR A 335 12.87 -25.62 31.84
N LYS A 336 13.63 -25.06 30.92
CA LYS A 336 15.03 -25.43 30.64
C LYS A 336 16.05 -24.63 31.43
N VAL A 337 15.62 -23.60 32.16
CA VAL A 337 16.52 -22.85 33.03
C VAL A 337 16.79 -23.68 34.29
N PRO A 338 18.05 -24.11 34.54
CA PRO A 338 18.35 -24.93 35.73
C PRO A 338 18.17 -24.13 37.01
N ALA A 339 17.98 -24.78 38.13
CA ALA A 339 18.06 -24.13 39.44
C ALA A 339 19.42 -23.40 39.58
N PRO A 340 19.45 -22.21 40.20
CA PRO A 340 20.70 -21.47 40.34
C PRO A 340 21.70 -22.22 41.19
N THR A 341 22.97 -22.22 40.75
CA THR A 341 24.05 -22.79 41.51
C THR A 341 24.52 -21.84 42.62
N PRO A 342 25.13 -22.35 43.71
CA PRO A 342 25.66 -21.48 44.75
C PRO A 342 26.67 -20.47 44.20
N GLY A 343 26.39 -19.17 44.39
CA GLY A 343 27.23 -18.06 43.92
C GLY A 343 26.92 -17.59 42.50
N GLU A 344 25.98 -18.20 41.78
CA GLU A 344 25.51 -17.72 40.48
C GLU A 344 24.85 -16.33 40.63
N LYS A 345 25.20 -15.42 39.73
CA LYS A 345 24.68 -14.05 39.70
C LYS A 345 23.71 -13.83 38.55
N ARG A 346 22.74 -14.73 38.40
CA ARG A 346 21.72 -14.66 37.35
C ARG A 346 20.97 -13.36 37.42
N VAL A 347 20.85 -12.66 36.26
CA VAL A 347 20.04 -11.44 36.11
C VAL A 347 19.03 -11.64 35.00
N VAL A 348 17.77 -11.29 35.24
CA VAL A 348 16.74 -11.32 34.22
C VAL A 348 16.50 -9.91 33.69
N PHE A 349 16.45 -9.76 32.36
CA PHE A 349 16.07 -8.52 31.69
C PHE A 349 14.62 -8.64 31.24
N MET A 350 13.73 -7.93 31.94
CA MET A 350 12.31 -7.89 31.68
C MET A 350 11.97 -6.63 30.89
N GLY A 351 11.37 -6.80 29.70
CA GLY A 351 11.06 -5.65 28.84
C GLY A 351 10.19 -5.98 27.62
N ASN A 352 10.18 -5.05 26.70
CA ASN A 352 9.44 -5.10 25.44
C ASN A 352 10.32 -5.49 24.22
N SER A 353 10.03 -4.95 23.02
CA SER A 353 10.85 -5.14 21.82
C SER A 353 12.29 -4.65 21.96
N ILE A 354 12.54 -3.63 22.75
CA ILE A 354 13.89 -3.11 23.00
C ILE A 354 14.73 -4.19 23.67
N THR A 355 14.21 -4.81 24.70
CA THR A 355 14.88 -5.93 25.40
C THR A 355 14.94 -7.18 24.51
N GLU A 356 13.87 -7.55 23.78
CA GLU A 356 13.87 -8.71 22.88
C GLU A 356 14.90 -8.56 21.76
N ASN A 357 14.97 -7.40 21.14
CA ASN A 357 15.93 -7.10 20.07
C ASN A 357 17.37 -7.09 20.60
N TRP A 358 17.61 -6.64 21.82
CA TRP A 358 18.93 -6.73 22.44
C TRP A 358 19.41 -8.18 22.49
N GLY A 359 18.56 -9.09 22.98
CA GLY A 359 18.86 -10.52 23.01
C GLY A 359 19.08 -11.16 21.63
N ASN A 360 18.44 -10.62 20.59
CA ASN A 360 18.57 -11.11 19.22
C ASN A 360 19.79 -10.53 18.48
N ILE A 361 20.10 -9.26 18.69
CA ILE A 361 21.18 -8.53 17.99
C ILE A 361 22.53 -8.82 18.64
N ASP A 362 22.56 -8.87 19.96
CA ASP A 362 23.77 -9.16 20.74
C ASP A 362 23.55 -10.30 21.75
N PRO A 363 23.36 -11.54 21.27
CA PRO A 363 23.15 -12.70 22.15
C PRO A 363 24.36 -13.00 23.06
N ASP A 364 25.56 -12.59 22.64
CA ASP A 364 26.80 -12.83 23.43
C ASP A 364 26.81 -11.96 24.68
N PHE A 365 26.22 -10.78 24.67
CA PHE A 365 26.07 -9.98 25.88
C PHE A 365 25.31 -10.74 26.98
N PHE A 366 24.25 -11.45 26.63
CA PHE A 366 23.46 -12.23 27.58
C PHE A 366 24.18 -13.50 27.99
N LYS A 367 24.69 -14.27 27.03
CA LYS A 367 25.31 -15.55 27.24
C LYS A 367 26.61 -15.48 28.08
N ASN A 368 27.44 -14.46 27.84
CA ASN A 368 28.74 -14.32 28.50
C ASN A 368 28.65 -13.73 29.92
N ASN A 369 27.45 -13.30 30.37
CA ASN A 369 27.25 -12.66 31.68
C ASN A 369 26.21 -13.37 32.56
N ASP A 370 25.74 -14.56 32.19
CA ASP A 370 24.64 -15.29 32.86
C ASP A 370 23.33 -14.49 32.92
N TYR A 371 23.08 -13.67 31.91
CA TYR A 371 21.84 -12.87 31.81
C TYR A 371 20.78 -13.62 31.01
N ILE A 372 19.50 -13.44 31.42
CA ILE A 372 18.36 -14.05 30.77
C ILE A 372 17.50 -12.94 30.17
N CYS A 373 17.36 -12.94 28.84
CA CYS A 373 16.46 -12.04 28.13
C CYS A 373 15.00 -12.53 28.23
N ARG A 374 14.10 -11.66 28.69
CA ARG A 374 12.65 -11.87 28.75
C ARG A 374 11.91 -10.66 28.18
N GLY A 375 12.41 -10.16 27.05
CA GLY A 375 11.73 -9.13 26.24
C GLY A 375 10.65 -9.72 25.34
N ILE A 376 9.52 -9.05 25.17
CA ILE A 376 8.47 -9.42 24.21
C ILE A 376 8.01 -8.18 23.45
N GLY A 377 8.17 -8.21 22.12
CA GLY A 377 7.82 -7.09 21.24
C GLY A 377 6.36 -6.66 21.35
N GLY A 378 6.12 -5.34 21.34
CA GLY A 378 4.79 -4.75 21.39
C GLY A 378 4.10 -4.78 22.75
N GLN A 379 4.70 -5.38 23.78
CA GLN A 379 4.08 -5.47 25.12
C GLN A 379 4.06 -4.16 25.86
N VAL A 380 2.94 -3.91 26.53
CA VAL A 380 2.72 -2.82 27.49
C VAL A 380 3.01 -3.27 28.91
N SER A 381 3.18 -2.34 29.84
CA SER A 381 3.56 -2.59 31.23
C SER A 381 2.61 -3.55 31.96
N SER A 382 1.31 -3.50 31.70
CA SER A 382 0.30 -4.40 32.29
C SER A 382 0.48 -5.86 31.85
N GLN A 383 0.86 -6.12 30.59
CA GLN A 383 1.18 -7.46 30.11
C GLN A 383 2.45 -8.02 30.77
N MET A 384 3.47 -7.18 30.94
CA MET A 384 4.69 -7.54 31.64
C MET A 384 4.42 -7.89 33.10
N LEU A 385 3.57 -7.11 33.78
CA LEU A 385 3.19 -7.37 35.16
C LEU A 385 2.54 -8.76 35.34
N VAL A 386 1.63 -9.15 34.44
CA VAL A 386 0.96 -10.47 34.50
C VAL A 386 1.95 -11.62 34.34
N ARG A 387 2.93 -11.53 33.44
CA ARG A 387 3.92 -12.60 33.21
C ARG A 387 5.15 -12.52 34.13
N PHE A 388 5.21 -11.55 35.00
CA PHE A 388 6.39 -11.30 35.83
C PHE A 388 6.75 -12.49 36.73
N ARG A 389 5.76 -13.22 37.24
CA ARG A 389 6.02 -14.43 38.05
C ARG A 389 6.73 -15.50 37.25
N GLU A 390 6.19 -15.87 36.07
CA GLU A 390 6.71 -16.97 35.26
C GLU A 390 8.08 -16.65 34.65
N ASP A 391 8.25 -15.40 34.20
CA ASP A 391 9.42 -14.99 33.43
C ASP A 391 10.54 -14.38 34.28
N VAL A 392 10.28 -14.07 35.56
CA VAL A 392 11.28 -13.49 36.47
C VAL A 392 11.36 -14.27 37.78
N ILE A 393 10.28 -14.31 38.56
CA ILE A 393 10.34 -14.82 39.94
C ILE A 393 10.70 -16.30 39.95
N ASN A 394 10.05 -17.11 39.11
CA ASN A 394 10.26 -18.56 39.05
C ASN A 394 11.65 -18.96 38.46
N LEU A 395 12.40 -18.00 37.91
CA LEU A 395 13.77 -18.20 37.45
C LEU A 395 14.82 -17.97 38.54
N HIS A 396 14.39 -17.51 39.71
CA HIS A 396 15.23 -17.26 40.89
C HIS A 396 16.47 -16.39 40.63
N PRO A 397 16.35 -15.22 39.96
CA PRO A 397 17.49 -14.36 39.71
C PRO A 397 17.92 -13.61 40.99
N VAL A 398 19.19 -13.18 41.05
CA VAL A 398 19.66 -12.27 42.11
C VAL A 398 19.17 -10.84 41.85
N ALA A 399 18.96 -10.46 40.59
CA ALA A 399 18.48 -9.17 40.19
C ALA A 399 17.60 -9.21 38.92
N VAL A 400 16.73 -8.22 38.76
CA VAL A 400 15.96 -7.98 37.54
C VAL A 400 16.20 -6.56 37.02
N VAL A 401 16.43 -6.42 35.73
CA VAL A 401 16.43 -5.15 35.01
C VAL A 401 15.05 -4.99 34.35
N ILE A 402 14.33 -3.92 34.68
CA ILE A 402 12.99 -3.61 34.14
C ILE A 402 13.11 -2.41 33.21
N GLU A 403 12.78 -2.60 31.93
CA GLU A 403 12.63 -1.52 30.94
C GLU A 403 11.24 -1.61 30.33
N ALA A 404 10.37 -0.63 30.63
CA ALA A 404 8.96 -0.65 30.27
C ALA A 404 8.39 0.79 30.10
N GLY A 405 7.33 0.93 29.30
CA GLY A 405 6.61 2.19 29.13
C GLY A 405 6.53 2.68 27.67
N THR A 406 7.46 2.29 26.80
CA THR A 406 7.47 2.71 25.39
C THR A 406 6.15 2.40 24.68
N ASN A 407 5.69 1.17 24.76
CA ASN A 407 4.46 0.71 24.08
C ASN A 407 3.17 1.20 24.77
N ASP A 408 3.24 1.53 26.05
CA ASP A 408 2.15 2.20 26.78
C ASP A 408 1.96 3.62 26.23
N ILE A 409 3.06 4.38 26.10
CA ILE A 409 3.05 5.74 25.54
C ILE A 409 2.65 5.72 24.05
N ALA A 410 3.02 4.65 23.33
CA ALA A 410 2.60 4.42 21.93
C ALA A 410 1.14 3.95 21.82
N GLU A 411 0.43 3.80 22.95
CA GLU A 411 -0.97 3.37 23.00
C GLU A 411 -1.25 2.02 22.29
N ASN A 412 -0.29 1.09 22.32
CA ASN A 412 -0.40 -0.22 21.63
C ASN A 412 -1.59 -1.06 22.10
N ARG A 413 -2.17 -0.78 23.26
CA ARG A 413 -3.36 -1.42 23.83
C ARG A 413 -4.42 -0.40 24.24
N GLY A 414 -4.44 0.74 23.56
CA GLY A 414 -5.28 1.87 23.87
C GLY A 414 -4.65 2.86 24.85
N PRO A 415 -5.29 4.03 25.03
CA PRO A 415 -4.80 5.08 25.90
C PRO A 415 -4.69 4.64 27.37
N ILE A 416 -3.59 5.00 28.02
CA ILE A 416 -3.34 4.74 29.45
C ILE A 416 -2.66 5.95 30.07
N SER A 417 -2.99 6.32 31.32
CA SER A 417 -2.32 7.41 32.01
C SER A 417 -0.90 7.01 32.43
N LEU A 418 0.00 8.00 32.51
CA LEU A 418 1.38 7.76 32.97
C LEU A 418 1.44 7.23 34.39
N GLU A 419 0.49 7.63 35.25
CA GLU A 419 0.37 7.14 36.61
C GLU A 419 0.08 5.63 36.65
N ASN A 420 -0.77 5.14 35.75
CA ASN A 420 -1.06 3.71 35.64
C ASN A 420 0.13 2.93 35.08
N VAL A 421 0.84 3.46 34.09
CA VAL A 421 2.08 2.87 33.57
C VAL A 421 3.12 2.77 34.68
N PHE A 422 3.32 3.86 35.39
CA PHE A 422 4.21 3.93 36.56
C PHE A 422 3.78 2.92 37.64
N GLY A 423 2.50 2.85 37.99
CA GLY A 423 1.94 1.89 38.96
C GLY A 423 2.21 0.43 38.59
N ASN A 424 2.12 0.05 37.31
CA ASN A 424 2.46 -1.29 36.83
C ASN A 424 3.96 -1.60 37.05
N ILE A 425 4.84 -0.62 36.78
CA ILE A 425 6.29 -0.79 36.96
C ILE A 425 6.62 -0.87 38.48
N VAL A 426 6.01 -0.06 39.30
CA VAL A 426 6.14 -0.10 40.78
C VAL A 426 5.71 -1.48 41.30
N SER A 427 4.57 -2.01 40.82
CA SER A 427 4.09 -3.33 41.23
C SER A 427 5.08 -4.44 40.89
N MET A 428 5.74 -4.39 39.70
CA MET A 428 6.81 -5.33 39.35
C MET A 428 8.01 -5.20 40.31
N CYS A 429 8.38 -3.97 40.69
CA CYS A 429 9.45 -3.74 41.65
C CYS A 429 9.11 -4.29 43.07
N GLU A 430 7.87 -4.11 43.52
CA GLU A 430 7.39 -4.65 44.79
C GLU A 430 7.34 -6.17 44.80
N LEU A 431 6.86 -6.79 43.71
CA LEU A 431 6.88 -8.23 43.53
C LEU A 431 8.31 -8.79 43.58
N ALA A 432 9.26 -8.14 42.90
CA ALA A 432 10.66 -8.54 42.94
C ALA A 432 11.22 -8.48 44.37
N LYS A 433 11.04 -7.34 45.06
CA LYS A 433 11.50 -7.17 46.43
C LYS A 433 10.89 -8.18 47.42
N ALA A 434 9.59 -8.46 47.29
CA ALA A 434 8.89 -9.44 48.12
C ALA A 434 9.45 -10.88 47.93
N ASN A 435 10.11 -11.17 46.80
CA ASN A 435 10.77 -12.45 46.52
C ASN A 435 12.29 -12.38 46.66
N GLY A 436 12.83 -11.36 47.32
CA GLY A 436 14.27 -11.23 47.57
C GLY A 436 15.13 -10.87 46.36
N ILE A 437 14.49 -10.44 45.25
CA ILE A 437 15.17 -10.10 43.99
C ILE A 437 15.50 -8.59 44.02
N LYS A 438 16.77 -8.26 43.74
CA LYS A 438 17.18 -6.85 43.59
C LYS A 438 16.62 -6.25 42.31
N VAL A 439 16.28 -4.95 42.36
CA VAL A 439 15.65 -4.28 41.20
C VAL A 439 16.59 -3.23 40.64
N ILE A 440 16.65 -3.20 39.31
CA ILE A 440 17.28 -2.15 38.52
C ILE A 440 16.21 -1.63 37.54
N ILE A 441 15.98 -0.32 37.53
CA ILE A 441 15.02 0.32 36.64
C ILE A 441 15.80 1.00 35.51
N GLY A 442 15.56 0.61 34.26
CA GLY A 442 16.05 1.29 33.06
C GLY A 442 15.12 2.43 32.67
N SER A 443 15.68 3.55 32.22
CA SER A 443 14.88 4.62 31.62
C SER A 443 14.23 4.17 30.31
N VAL A 444 13.04 4.66 30.03
CA VAL A 444 12.40 4.57 28.72
C VAL A 444 13.25 5.34 27.71
N LEU A 445 13.52 4.74 26.55
CA LEU A 445 14.36 5.33 25.52
C LEU A 445 13.66 6.53 24.82
N PRO A 446 14.42 7.48 24.29
CA PRO A 446 13.85 8.64 23.61
C PRO A 446 13.17 8.26 22.29
N ALA A 447 12.01 8.88 22.03
CA ALA A 447 11.33 8.81 20.75
C ALA A 447 10.67 10.16 20.46
N SER A 448 10.84 10.67 19.24
CA SER A 448 10.16 11.87 18.75
C SER A 448 8.78 11.54 18.18
N ASP A 449 8.58 10.33 17.68
CA ASP A 449 7.34 9.77 17.17
C ASP A 449 7.47 8.23 17.11
N PHE A 450 6.40 7.52 16.76
CA PHE A 450 6.41 6.09 16.54
C PHE A 450 6.02 5.77 15.09
N ASN A 451 6.80 4.92 14.40
CA ASN A 451 6.55 4.56 13.00
C ASN A 451 5.19 3.86 12.78
N TRP A 452 4.71 3.12 13.80
CA TRP A 452 3.46 2.37 13.76
C TRP A 452 2.25 3.12 14.33
N HIS A 453 2.47 4.25 15.01
CA HIS A 453 1.40 5.09 15.56
C HIS A 453 1.87 6.55 15.61
N LYS A 454 1.74 7.24 14.50
CA LYS A 454 2.23 8.61 14.32
C LYS A 454 1.34 9.66 15.00
N GLY A 455 1.96 10.79 15.39
CA GLY A 455 1.25 11.97 15.89
C GLY A 455 1.00 11.96 17.40
N LEU A 456 1.59 11.04 18.17
CA LEU A 456 1.42 10.98 19.63
C LEU A 456 2.34 11.91 20.41
N GLU A 457 3.35 12.50 19.76
CA GLU A 457 4.33 13.42 20.36
C GLU A 457 4.92 12.90 21.68
N PRO A 458 5.56 11.72 21.71
CA PRO A 458 5.85 10.99 22.94
C PRO A 458 6.94 11.61 23.82
N ALA A 459 7.77 12.52 23.29
CA ALA A 459 9.00 12.98 23.94
C ALA A 459 8.77 13.52 25.36
N GLU A 460 7.75 14.35 25.58
CA GLU A 460 7.46 14.92 26.92
C GLU A 460 6.83 13.86 27.86
N LYS A 461 6.01 12.96 27.34
CA LYS A 461 5.47 11.83 28.11
C LYS A 461 6.59 10.90 28.59
N ILE A 462 7.59 10.61 27.73
CA ILE A 462 8.77 9.81 28.09
C ILE A 462 9.57 10.49 29.19
N LYS A 463 9.85 11.77 29.07
CA LYS A 463 10.57 12.53 30.11
C LYS A 463 9.82 12.52 31.45
N ALA A 464 8.49 12.72 31.40
CA ALA A 464 7.66 12.70 32.60
C ALA A 464 7.71 11.34 33.31
N LEU A 465 7.53 10.24 32.54
CA LEU A 465 7.62 8.89 33.12
C LEU A 465 9.03 8.59 33.67
N ASN A 466 10.09 8.96 32.94
CA ASN A 466 11.47 8.79 33.40
C ASN A 466 11.75 9.55 34.72
N ASN A 467 11.20 10.74 34.88
CA ASN A 467 11.31 11.49 36.16
C ASN A 467 10.58 10.74 37.29
N MET A 468 9.35 10.25 37.06
CA MET A 468 8.61 9.46 38.07
C MET A 468 9.39 8.22 38.51
N LEU A 469 9.97 7.49 37.54
CA LEU A 469 10.77 6.28 37.75
C LEU A 469 12.05 6.59 38.53
N LYS A 470 12.74 7.67 38.21
CA LYS A 470 13.95 8.12 38.88
C LYS A 470 13.68 8.51 40.29
N ASP A 471 12.66 9.33 40.56
CA ASP A 471 12.25 9.76 41.89
C ASP A 471 11.87 8.56 42.78
N TYR A 472 11.13 7.60 42.20
CA TYR A 472 10.77 6.36 42.91
C TYR A 472 12.00 5.53 43.24
N ALA A 473 12.93 5.39 42.31
CA ALA A 473 14.16 4.64 42.50
C ALA A 473 15.01 5.27 43.65
N GLU A 474 15.17 6.58 43.67
CA GLU A 474 15.88 7.32 44.72
C GLU A 474 15.24 7.11 46.09
N LYS A 475 13.92 7.31 46.22
CA LYS A 475 13.17 7.14 47.45
C LYS A 475 13.22 5.73 48.02
N ASN A 476 13.34 4.73 47.15
CA ASN A 476 13.28 3.30 47.51
C ASN A 476 14.64 2.60 47.48
N HIS A 477 15.73 3.34 47.31
CA HIS A 477 17.10 2.84 47.23
C HIS A 477 17.25 1.75 46.13
N ILE A 478 16.58 1.96 44.97
CA ILE A 478 16.67 1.14 43.78
C ILE A 478 17.69 1.77 42.82
N VAL A 479 18.47 0.95 42.12
CA VAL A 479 19.41 1.45 41.12
C VAL A 479 18.63 1.85 39.87
N TYR A 480 18.83 3.09 39.41
CA TYR A 480 18.29 3.61 38.15
C TYR A 480 19.38 3.68 37.09
N VAL A 481 19.10 3.21 35.87
CA VAL A 481 20.00 3.28 34.73
C VAL A 481 19.47 4.26 33.71
N ASP A 482 20.20 5.34 33.49
CA ASP A 482 19.84 6.38 32.54
C ASP A 482 20.35 6.05 31.12
N TYR A 483 19.65 5.17 30.41
CA TYR A 483 19.89 4.92 28.99
C TYR A 483 19.51 6.14 28.13
N TRP A 484 18.41 6.85 28.53
CA TRP A 484 17.87 7.96 27.78
C TRP A 484 18.93 9.03 27.48
N SER A 485 19.65 9.48 28.49
CA SER A 485 20.68 10.51 28.35
C SER A 485 21.86 10.08 27.46
N ALA A 486 22.13 8.79 27.36
CA ALA A 486 23.25 8.27 26.57
C ALA A 486 22.94 8.25 25.06
N VAL A 487 21.67 8.09 24.66
CA VAL A 487 21.28 7.86 23.27
C VAL A 487 20.40 8.97 22.67
N VAL A 488 19.98 9.96 23.47
CA VAL A 488 19.09 11.06 23.03
C VAL A 488 19.83 12.06 22.14
N MET A 489 19.14 12.60 21.11
CA MET A 489 19.61 13.73 20.30
C MET A 489 19.76 15.02 21.14
N ASP A 490 20.48 16.00 20.58
CA ASP A 490 20.69 17.30 21.24
C ASP A 490 19.39 18.07 21.49
N ASP A 491 18.40 17.91 20.63
CA ASP A 491 17.05 18.51 20.79
C ASP A 491 16.21 17.86 21.90
N LYS A 492 16.71 16.78 22.51
CA LYS A 492 16.07 16.03 23.61
C LYS A 492 14.73 15.40 23.26
N LYS A 493 14.45 15.13 21.98
CA LYS A 493 13.18 14.55 21.52
C LYS A 493 13.30 13.09 21.11
N GLY A 494 14.23 12.74 20.23
CA GLY A 494 14.37 11.39 19.68
C GLY A 494 15.73 10.76 19.97
N MET A 495 15.89 9.50 19.56
CA MET A 495 17.17 8.80 19.56
C MET A 495 18.06 9.30 18.43
N LYS A 496 19.37 9.35 18.66
CA LYS A 496 20.37 9.66 17.63
C LYS A 496 20.21 8.71 16.43
N PRO A 497 20.10 9.24 15.19
CA PRO A 497 19.80 8.42 14.02
C PRO A 497 20.79 7.27 13.78
N GLU A 498 22.08 7.48 14.09
CA GLU A 498 23.13 6.48 13.95
C GLU A 498 23.02 5.32 14.96
N LEU A 499 22.23 5.48 16.02
CA LEU A 499 22.06 4.49 17.10
C LEU A 499 20.77 3.68 16.99
N THR A 500 19.92 3.96 16.00
CA THR A 500 18.64 3.27 15.82
C THR A 500 18.58 2.49 14.51
N MET A 501 17.86 1.35 14.51
CA MET A 501 17.64 0.53 13.31
C MET A 501 16.38 0.91 12.53
N ASP A 502 15.45 1.62 13.15
CA ASP A 502 14.14 1.97 12.59
C ASP A 502 13.91 3.48 12.44
N GLY A 503 14.92 4.28 12.79
CA GLY A 503 14.85 5.74 12.76
C GLY A 503 14.03 6.35 13.90
N THR A 504 13.53 5.56 14.86
CA THR A 504 12.66 6.04 15.95
C THR A 504 13.12 5.62 17.33
N VAL A 505 12.91 4.36 17.74
CA VAL A 505 13.02 3.95 19.13
C VAL A 505 13.84 2.67 19.36
N HIS A 506 14.06 1.85 18.33
CA HIS A 506 14.78 0.59 18.49
C HIS A 506 16.27 0.78 18.25
N PRO A 507 17.14 0.50 19.26
CA PRO A 507 18.57 0.59 19.09
C PRO A 507 19.08 -0.43 18.05
N ASN A 508 20.09 -0.03 17.28
CA ASN A 508 20.93 -0.94 16.54
C ASN A 508 22.07 -1.50 17.45
N LEU A 509 23.01 -2.26 16.89
CA LEU A 509 24.10 -2.83 17.68
C LEU A 509 24.91 -1.75 18.40
N ASP A 510 25.23 -0.64 17.74
CA ASP A 510 26.00 0.45 18.34
C ASP A 510 25.23 1.13 19.49
N GLY A 511 23.92 1.27 19.34
CA GLY A 511 23.03 1.75 20.43
C GLY A 511 23.07 0.82 21.64
N TYR A 512 22.98 -0.50 21.45
CA TYR A 512 23.11 -1.45 22.56
C TYR A 512 24.52 -1.43 23.17
N LYS A 513 25.58 -1.29 22.36
CA LYS A 513 26.96 -1.19 22.90
C LYS A 513 27.19 0.04 23.79
N ILE A 514 26.40 1.11 23.62
CA ILE A 514 26.40 2.26 24.55
C ILE A 514 25.63 1.92 25.84
N MET A 515 24.54 1.15 25.77
CA MET A 515 23.72 0.77 26.92
C MET A 515 24.38 -0.27 27.85
N GLU A 516 25.16 -1.21 27.28
CA GLU A 516 25.80 -2.31 28.01
C GLU A 516 26.65 -1.89 29.21
N PRO A 517 27.62 -0.95 29.10
CA PRO A 517 28.45 -0.57 30.25
C PRO A 517 27.63 0.10 31.36
N LEU A 518 26.53 0.76 31.00
CA LEU A 518 25.64 1.43 31.97
C LEU A 518 24.91 0.40 32.84
N VAL A 519 24.32 -0.63 32.21
CA VAL A 519 23.61 -1.67 32.97
C VAL A 519 24.57 -2.61 33.71
N LYS A 520 25.75 -2.95 33.15
CA LYS A 520 26.76 -3.71 33.86
C LYS A 520 27.17 -3.03 35.16
N LYS A 521 27.48 -1.74 35.10
CA LYS A 521 27.79 -0.93 36.31
C LYS A 521 26.63 -0.90 37.32
N ALA A 522 25.38 -0.90 36.84
CA ALA A 522 24.23 -1.00 37.73
C ALA A 522 24.08 -2.35 38.39
N ILE A 523 24.31 -3.43 37.64
CA ILE A 523 24.30 -4.82 38.15
C ILE A 523 25.39 -5.02 39.19
N GLU A 524 26.60 -4.51 38.99
CA GLU A 524 27.68 -4.54 39.95
C GLU A 524 27.36 -3.89 41.29
N ARG A 525 26.49 -2.85 41.29
CA ARG A 525 26.08 -2.14 42.52
C ARG A 525 25.08 -2.93 43.37
N VAL A 526 24.36 -3.86 42.80
CA VAL A 526 23.36 -4.66 43.52
C VAL A 526 23.82 -6.07 43.84
N ASN A 527 24.94 -6.53 43.27
CA ASN A 527 25.60 -7.81 43.50
C ASN A 527 26.73 -7.68 44.53
#